data_1f94fe85142446cad7a760abb5a6621c
#
_entry.id   1f94fe85142446cad7a760abb5a6621c
#
_cell.length_a   1.000
_cell.length_b   1.000
_cell.length_c   1.000
_cell.angle_alpha   90.00
_cell.angle_beta   90.00
_cell.angle_gamma   90.00
#
_symmetry.space_group_name_H-M   'P 1'
#
loop_
_entity.id
_entity.type
_entity.pdbx_description
1 polymer ?
#
loop_
_entity_poly.entity_id
_entity_poly.type
_entity_poly.pdbx_seq_one_letter_code
_entity_poly.pdbx_strand_id
1 'polypeptide(L)'
;MKIGLAQINSTVGDLTGNARKIKDACRSLERRGAEIILTPELVLTGYPPQDLLFQSDFVPASLRALEEIHSATGSATWIVGCVQWNPSPEGKPLFNAAAVLEQGKPIRWVYKTLLPTYDVFNEARYFQPGPRPSALEIHGRLFGVTICEDVWPAEYLPRPLYGCDPVRILVEAGAEAILNLSASPFQIGKPA
;
A
#
# COMPACT_ATOMS: atom_id res chain seq x y z
N MET A 1 -4.24 -7.17 -20.53
CA MET A 1 -3.66 -7.14 -19.17
C MET A 1 -4.71 -7.60 -18.17
N LYS A 2 -4.36 -8.51 -17.26
CA LYS A 2 -5.24 -9.03 -16.22
C LYS A 2 -4.71 -8.59 -14.85
N ILE A 3 -5.54 -7.95 -14.06
CA ILE A 3 -5.21 -7.48 -12.71
C ILE A 3 -5.87 -8.42 -11.70
N GLY A 4 -5.10 -8.90 -10.74
CA GLY A 4 -5.55 -9.75 -9.64
C GLY A 4 -5.70 -8.94 -8.36
N LEU A 5 -6.82 -9.08 -7.65
CA LEU A 5 -7.03 -8.50 -6.34
C LEU A 5 -6.90 -9.62 -5.28
N ALA A 6 -5.84 -9.57 -4.50
CA ALA A 6 -5.58 -10.50 -3.40
C ALA A 6 -6.26 -9.99 -2.14
N GLN A 7 -7.53 -10.33 -1.97
CA GLN A 7 -8.29 -9.99 -0.78
C GLN A 7 -7.89 -10.89 0.39
N ILE A 8 -7.06 -10.38 1.29
CA ILE A 8 -6.42 -11.13 2.38
C ILE A 8 -6.92 -10.61 3.72
N ASN A 9 -7.39 -11.51 4.59
CA ASN A 9 -7.63 -11.21 5.98
C ASN A 9 -6.33 -11.36 6.77
N SER A 10 -5.60 -10.24 6.90
CA SER A 10 -4.35 -10.18 7.67
C SER A 10 -4.61 -10.08 9.17
N THR A 11 -3.66 -10.56 9.97
CA THR A 11 -3.68 -10.47 11.43
C THR A 11 -2.66 -9.44 11.89
N VAL A 12 -3.07 -8.46 12.69
CA VAL A 12 -2.16 -7.42 13.20
C VAL A 12 -1.02 -8.07 13.99
N GLY A 13 0.23 -7.76 13.62
CA GLY A 13 1.45 -8.25 14.24
C GLY A 13 1.92 -9.64 13.79
N ASP A 14 1.12 -10.41 13.07
CA ASP A 14 1.51 -11.74 12.56
C ASP A 14 2.27 -11.64 11.22
N LEU A 15 3.50 -11.15 11.27
CA LEU A 15 4.32 -10.94 10.07
C LEU A 15 4.51 -12.23 9.26
N THR A 16 4.80 -13.34 9.94
CA THR A 16 5.05 -14.64 9.28
C THR A 16 3.79 -15.20 8.64
N GLY A 17 2.66 -15.18 9.36
CA GLY A 17 1.38 -15.66 8.84
C GLY A 17 0.87 -14.79 7.70
N ASN A 18 1.01 -13.48 7.80
CA ASN A 18 0.62 -12.55 6.74
C ASN A 18 1.50 -12.72 5.48
N ALA A 19 2.83 -12.84 5.64
CA ALA A 19 3.74 -13.10 4.52
C ALA A 19 3.40 -14.40 3.78
N ARG A 20 3.03 -15.46 4.50
CA ARG A 20 2.55 -16.72 3.89
C ARG A 20 1.26 -16.50 3.11
N LYS A 21 0.24 -15.85 3.72
CA LYS A 21 -1.03 -15.55 3.05
C LYS A 21 -0.83 -14.72 1.77
N ILE A 22 0.06 -13.73 1.81
CA ILE A 22 0.40 -12.89 0.65
C ILE A 22 1.00 -13.75 -0.46
N LYS A 23 2.03 -14.55 -0.15
CA LYS A 23 2.70 -15.43 -1.14
C LYS A 23 1.72 -16.41 -1.76
N ASP A 24 0.86 -17.05 -0.97
CA ASP A 24 -0.11 -18.05 -1.44
C ASP A 24 -1.17 -17.40 -2.35
N ALA A 25 -1.73 -16.26 -1.96
CA ALA A 25 -2.72 -15.53 -2.74
C ALA A 25 -2.13 -15.02 -4.07
N CYS A 26 -0.96 -14.40 -4.01
CA CYS A 26 -0.30 -13.85 -5.21
C CYS A 26 0.05 -14.95 -6.21
N ARG A 27 0.65 -16.05 -5.75
CA ARG A 27 0.95 -17.22 -6.60
C ARG A 27 -0.31 -17.84 -7.21
N SER A 28 -1.41 -17.88 -6.45
CA SER A 28 -2.68 -18.39 -6.96
C SER A 28 -3.23 -17.51 -8.09
N LEU A 29 -3.18 -16.19 -7.92
CA LEU A 29 -3.63 -15.24 -8.95
C LEU A 29 -2.72 -15.26 -10.19
N GLU A 30 -1.40 -15.38 -9.98
CA GLU A 30 -0.42 -15.48 -11.06
C GLU A 30 -0.67 -16.74 -11.92
N ARG A 31 -0.91 -17.92 -11.30
CA ARG A 31 -1.31 -19.14 -12.03
C ARG A 31 -2.61 -18.99 -12.82
N ARG A 32 -3.47 -18.04 -12.42
CA ARG A 32 -4.71 -17.69 -13.16
C ARG A 32 -4.48 -16.61 -14.23
N GLY A 33 -3.21 -16.26 -14.49
CA GLY A 33 -2.78 -15.32 -15.51
C GLY A 33 -2.89 -13.85 -15.13
N ALA A 34 -2.89 -13.51 -13.84
CA ALA A 34 -2.75 -12.11 -13.43
C ALA A 34 -1.34 -11.62 -13.74
N GLU A 35 -1.24 -10.44 -14.33
CA GLU A 35 0.02 -9.77 -14.68
C GLU A 35 0.42 -8.73 -13.63
N ILE A 36 -0.58 -8.12 -12.97
CA ILE A 36 -0.40 -7.23 -11.81
C ILE A 36 -1.29 -7.75 -10.69
N ILE A 37 -0.77 -7.81 -9.47
CA ILE A 37 -1.51 -8.30 -8.30
C ILE A 37 -1.43 -7.26 -7.19
N LEU A 38 -2.61 -6.83 -6.71
CA LEU A 38 -2.72 -5.89 -5.60
C LEU A 38 -3.11 -6.62 -4.32
N THR A 39 -2.49 -6.23 -3.22
CA THR A 39 -2.88 -6.62 -1.87
C THR A 39 -3.54 -5.46 -1.10
N PRO A 40 -4.14 -5.68 0.06
CA PRO A 40 -4.62 -4.59 0.91
C PRO A 40 -3.50 -3.68 1.42
N GLU A 41 -3.89 -2.47 1.87
CA GLU A 41 -3.04 -1.56 2.62
C GLU A 41 -2.49 -2.22 3.88
N LEU A 42 -1.19 -2.00 4.19
CA LEU A 42 -0.50 -2.54 5.37
C LEU A 42 -0.73 -4.05 5.62
N VAL A 43 -0.99 -4.82 4.57
CA VAL A 43 -1.35 -6.24 4.67
C VAL A 43 -0.28 -7.07 5.39
N LEU A 44 0.99 -6.68 5.27
CA LEU A 44 2.10 -7.41 5.90
C LEU A 44 2.11 -7.25 7.42
N THR A 45 1.88 -6.05 7.93
CA THR A 45 1.79 -5.77 9.37
C THR A 45 0.41 -6.07 9.95
N GLY A 46 -0.62 -6.15 9.11
CA GLY A 46 -2.01 -6.00 9.49
C GLY A 46 -2.36 -4.53 9.73
N TYR A 47 -3.64 -4.17 9.53
CA TYR A 47 -4.13 -2.81 9.73
C TYR A 47 -5.13 -2.74 10.89
N PRO A 48 -5.03 -1.76 11.81
CA PRO A 48 -3.91 -0.84 12.00
C PRO A 48 -2.82 -1.41 12.93
N PRO A 49 -1.52 -1.28 12.60
CA PRO A 49 -0.44 -1.81 13.44
C PRO A 49 -0.20 -0.99 14.72
N GLN A 50 -0.61 0.28 14.75
CA GLN A 50 -0.53 1.17 15.90
C GLN A 50 0.85 1.15 16.60
N ASP A 51 0.88 1.08 17.94
CA ASP A 51 2.10 1.17 18.75
C ASP A 51 3.07 -0.01 18.57
N LEU A 52 2.71 -1.08 17.82
CA LEU A 52 3.67 -2.07 17.37
C LEU A 52 4.80 -1.44 16.55
N LEU A 53 4.51 -0.35 15.83
CA LEU A 53 5.48 0.40 15.04
C LEU A 53 6.58 1.06 15.89
N PHE A 54 6.38 1.22 17.19
CA PHE A 54 7.39 1.76 18.11
C PHE A 54 8.28 0.68 18.74
N GLN A 55 7.97 -0.59 18.51
CA GLN A 55 8.84 -1.67 18.98
C GLN A 55 10.07 -1.77 18.07
N SER A 56 11.26 -1.79 18.68
CA SER A 56 12.54 -1.72 17.97
C SER A 56 12.73 -2.77 16.88
N ASP A 57 12.19 -3.97 17.09
CA ASP A 57 12.40 -5.11 16.20
C ASP A 57 11.27 -5.31 15.17
N PHE A 58 10.12 -4.66 15.36
CA PHE A 58 8.93 -4.92 14.56
C PHE A 58 9.08 -4.47 13.10
N VAL A 59 9.49 -3.22 12.88
CA VAL A 59 9.68 -2.69 11.52
C VAL A 59 10.84 -3.41 10.80
N PRO A 60 12.02 -3.65 11.43
CA PRO A 60 13.06 -4.47 10.83
C PRO A 60 12.60 -5.89 10.47
N ALA A 61 11.80 -6.53 11.33
CA ALA A 61 11.25 -7.86 11.03
C ALA A 61 10.25 -7.83 9.87
N SER A 62 9.41 -6.78 9.79
CA SER A 62 8.50 -6.58 8.67
C SER A 62 9.25 -6.42 7.33
N LEU A 63 10.34 -5.67 7.32
CA LEU A 63 11.14 -5.49 6.10
C LEU A 63 11.86 -6.78 5.69
N ARG A 64 12.36 -7.58 6.64
CA ARG A 64 12.90 -8.93 6.32
C ARG A 64 11.82 -9.83 5.71
N ALA A 65 10.61 -9.83 6.26
CA ALA A 65 9.51 -10.60 5.70
C ALA A 65 9.11 -10.10 4.28
N LEU A 66 9.23 -8.80 4.01
CA LEU A 66 9.01 -8.25 2.67
C LEU A 66 10.06 -8.74 1.67
N GLU A 67 11.33 -8.84 2.06
CA GLU A 67 12.40 -9.40 1.22
C GLU A 67 12.14 -10.89 0.88
N GLU A 68 11.60 -11.65 1.82
CA GLU A 68 11.16 -13.03 1.56
C GLU A 68 9.99 -13.09 0.56
N ILE A 69 9.06 -12.14 0.63
CA ILE A 69 7.97 -12.02 -0.34
C ILE A 69 8.54 -11.64 -1.71
N HIS A 70 9.45 -10.66 -1.76
CA HIS A 70 10.11 -10.23 -2.98
C HIS A 70 10.85 -11.38 -3.67
N SER A 71 11.61 -12.16 -2.91
CA SER A 71 12.32 -13.34 -3.43
C SER A 71 11.38 -14.43 -3.98
N ALA A 72 10.10 -14.41 -3.59
CA ALA A 72 9.07 -15.34 -4.03
C ALA A 72 8.26 -14.85 -5.23
N THR A 73 8.50 -13.60 -5.70
CA THR A 73 7.78 -12.99 -6.83
C THR A 73 8.13 -13.71 -8.12
N GLY A 74 7.11 -14.03 -8.90
CA GLY A 74 7.24 -14.68 -10.20
C GLY A 74 7.20 -13.69 -11.36
N SER A 75 6.46 -14.05 -12.42
CA SER A 75 6.36 -13.22 -13.64
C SER A 75 5.44 -12.01 -13.50
N ALA A 76 4.48 -12.03 -12.57
CA ALA A 76 3.60 -10.92 -12.31
C ALA A 76 4.26 -9.86 -11.42
N THR A 77 3.86 -8.61 -11.58
CA THR A 77 4.19 -7.53 -10.63
C THR A 77 3.27 -7.64 -9.41
N TRP A 78 3.84 -7.77 -8.21
CA TRP A 78 3.07 -7.77 -6.96
C TRP A 78 3.18 -6.41 -6.29
N ILE A 79 2.06 -5.82 -5.90
CA ILE A 79 2.00 -4.54 -5.18
C ILE A 79 1.51 -4.84 -3.76
N VAL A 80 2.43 -4.72 -2.78
CA VAL A 80 2.24 -5.19 -1.42
C VAL A 80 2.19 -4.02 -0.44
N GLY A 81 1.09 -3.89 0.31
CA GLY A 81 0.94 -2.89 1.37
C GLY A 81 1.82 -3.23 2.58
N CYS A 82 2.69 -2.30 2.98
CA CYS A 82 3.67 -2.51 4.04
C CYS A 82 4.11 -1.18 4.69
N VAL A 83 5.03 -1.23 5.63
CA VAL A 83 5.72 -0.07 6.18
C VAL A 83 7.10 0.07 5.55
N GLN A 84 7.59 1.32 5.44
CA GLN A 84 8.96 1.62 5.03
C GLN A 84 9.57 2.72 5.90
N TRP A 85 10.89 2.68 6.09
CA TRP A 85 11.60 3.75 6.75
C TRP A 85 11.57 5.04 5.91
N ASN A 86 11.39 6.17 6.60
CA ASN A 86 11.68 7.46 6.03
C ASN A 86 13.20 7.69 6.11
N PRO A 87 13.91 7.81 4.99
CA PRO A 87 15.35 8.05 5.01
C PRO A 87 15.71 9.49 5.42
N SER A 88 14.74 10.42 5.45
CA SER A 88 14.98 11.79 5.90
C SER A 88 15.21 11.82 7.42
N PRO A 89 16.15 12.63 7.91
CA PRO A 89 16.29 12.88 9.33
C PRO A 89 15.13 13.72 9.91
N GLU A 90 14.29 14.30 9.05
CA GLU A 90 13.17 15.14 9.43
C GLU A 90 11.83 14.42 9.28
N GLY A 91 10.87 14.84 10.09
CA GLY A 91 9.50 14.30 10.06
C GLY A 91 9.34 12.99 10.83
N LYS A 92 8.32 12.23 10.48
CA LYS A 92 8.08 10.91 11.07
C LYS A 92 9.03 9.86 10.47
N PRO A 93 9.46 8.85 11.26
CA PRO A 93 10.46 7.89 10.81
C PRO A 93 9.93 6.84 9.82
N LEU A 94 8.61 6.76 9.61
CA LEU A 94 7.97 5.71 8.83
C LEU A 94 7.03 6.26 7.76
N PHE A 95 6.87 5.52 6.68
CA PHE A 95 5.82 5.68 5.68
C PHE A 95 4.85 4.49 5.72
N ASN A 96 3.56 4.77 5.54
CA ASN A 96 2.60 3.79 5.02
C ASN A 96 2.88 3.66 3.51
N ALA A 97 3.24 2.47 3.07
CA ALA A 97 3.83 2.28 1.75
C ALA A 97 3.23 1.10 0.98
N ALA A 98 3.36 1.16 -0.33
CA ALA A 98 3.18 0.04 -1.24
C ALA A 98 4.52 -0.31 -1.89
N ALA A 99 4.98 -1.54 -1.70
CA ALA A 99 6.15 -2.09 -2.36
C ALA A 99 5.75 -2.70 -3.70
N VAL A 100 6.32 -2.21 -4.79
CA VAL A 100 6.13 -2.77 -6.13
C VAL A 100 7.25 -3.75 -6.39
N LEU A 101 6.91 -5.04 -6.41
CA LEU A 101 7.82 -6.17 -6.46
C LEU A 101 7.79 -6.79 -7.86
N GLU A 102 8.96 -6.87 -8.48
CA GLU A 102 9.17 -7.53 -9.77
C GLU A 102 10.38 -8.46 -9.67
N GLN A 103 10.28 -9.64 -10.25
CA GLN A 103 11.35 -10.63 -10.18
C GLN A 103 12.68 -10.06 -10.71
N GLY A 104 13.72 -10.14 -9.89
CA GLY A 104 15.08 -9.72 -10.26
C GLY A 104 15.30 -8.22 -10.38
N LYS A 105 14.30 -7.39 -10.03
CA LYS A 105 14.44 -5.93 -10.03
C LYS A 105 14.44 -5.37 -8.60
N PRO A 106 15.03 -4.20 -8.38
CA PRO A 106 14.91 -3.49 -7.10
C PRO A 106 13.46 -3.17 -6.76
N ILE A 107 13.13 -3.16 -5.48
CA ILE A 107 11.81 -2.74 -4.99
C ILE A 107 11.60 -1.27 -5.33
N ARG A 108 10.47 -0.96 -5.97
CA ARG A 108 10.00 0.42 -6.17
C ARG A 108 8.95 0.73 -5.11
N TRP A 109 8.93 1.97 -4.63
CA TRP A 109 8.12 2.37 -3.51
C TRP A 109 7.09 3.42 -3.90
N VAL A 110 5.88 3.27 -3.38
CA VAL A 110 4.84 4.30 -3.37
C VAL A 110 4.47 4.56 -1.92
N TYR A 111 4.32 5.83 -1.57
CA TYR A 111 4.02 6.25 -0.21
C TYR A 111 2.66 6.91 -0.15
N LYS A 112 1.89 6.59 0.89
CA LYS A 112 0.61 7.22 1.14
C LYS A 112 0.78 8.72 1.36
N THR A 113 0.04 9.52 0.59
CA THR A 113 0.13 10.98 0.63
C THR A 113 -0.82 11.56 1.66
N LEU A 114 -2.05 11.03 1.74
CA LEU A 114 -3.09 11.53 2.63
C LEU A 114 -3.23 10.64 3.86
N LEU A 115 -2.96 11.20 5.04
CA LEU A 115 -2.99 10.46 6.30
C LEU A 115 -4.23 10.85 7.12
N PRO A 116 -5.26 9.98 7.22
CA PRO A 116 -6.46 10.27 7.98
C PRO A 116 -6.16 10.32 9.48
N THR A 117 -6.78 11.32 10.16
CA THR A 117 -6.69 11.53 11.61
C THR A 117 -8.06 11.72 12.25
N TYR A 118 -9.09 11.24 11.62
CA TYR A 118 -10.47 11.34 12.05
C TYR A 118 -11.07 9.95 12.29
N ASP A 119 -12.18 9.89 13.02
CA ASP A 119 -12.87 8.66 13.41
C ASP A 119 -11.90 7.67 14.10
N VAL A 120 -11.75 6.48 13.57
CA VAL A 120 -10.84 5.43 14.10
C VAL A 120 -9.40 5.58 13.64
N PHE A 121 -9.13 6.53 12.76
CA PHE A 121 -7.82 6.72 12.15
C PHE A 121 -6.92 7.64 12.96
N ASN A 122 -5.64 7.29 13.07
CA ASN A 122 -4.61 8.11 13.71
C ASN A 122 -3.26 7.92 12.99
N GLU A 123 -3.27 7.98 11.67
CA GLU A 123 -2.08 7.64 10.87
C GLU A 123 -0.96 8.66 10.99
N ALA A 124 -1.28 9.95 11.10
CA ALA A 124 -0.27 10.99 11.26
C ALA A 124 0.51 10.90 12.60
N ARG A 125 0.07 10.08 13.56
CA ARG A 125 0.85 9.76 14.75
C ARG A 125 2.12 8.98 14.40
N TYR A 126 2.05 8.09 13.42
CA TYR A 126 3.07 7.10 13.10
C TYR A 126 3.81 7.40 11.80
N PHE A 127 3.12 7.92 10.80
CA PHE A 127 3.63 8.02 9.44
C PHE A 127 3.90 9.46 9.01
N GLN A 128 4.88 9.58 8.13
CA GLN A 128 5.13 10.78 7.34
C GLN A 128 4.26 10.75 6.10
N PRO A 129 3.60 11.86 5.71
CA PRO A 129 2.99 11.98 4.40
C PRO A 129 4.00 11.72 3.29
N GLY A 130 3.61 10.93 2.30
CA GLY A 130 4.44 10.67 1.13
C GLY A 130 4.74 11.94 0.32
N PRO A 131 5.80 11.93 -0.49
CA PRO A 131 6.08 13.01 -1.44
C PRO A 131 4.98 13.10 -2.49
N ARG A 132 5.07 14.13 -3.37
CA ARG A 132 4.15 14.28 -4.50
C ARG A 132 4.10 12.97 -5.30
N PRO A 133 2.91 12.38 -5.53
CA PRO A 133 2.80 11.10 -6.23
C PRO A 133 3.21 11.22 -7.69
N SER A 134 3.74 10.14 -8.23
CA SER A 134 4.13 10.01 -9.64
C SER A 134 3.58 8.71 -10.23
N ALA A 135 3.22 8.73 -11.51
CA ALA A 135 2.81 7.53 -12.22
C ALA A 135 3.99 6.55 -12.37
N LEU A 136 3.69 5.26 -12.29
CA LEU A 136 4.65 4.19 -12.44
C LEU A 136 4.42 3.44 -13.75
N GLU A 137 5.48 3.20 -14.51
CA GLU A 137 5.43 2.29 -15.63
C GLU A 137 5.49 0.83 -15.13
N ILE A 138 4.48 0.04 -15.52
CA ILE A 138 4.40 -1.40 -15.26
C ILE A 138 3.97 -2.07 -16.56
N HIS A 139 4.77 -3.00 -17.07
CA HIS A 139 4.51 -3.71 -18.34
C HIS A 139 4.21 -2.76 -19.53
N GLY A 140 4.95 -1.65 -19.63
CA GLY A 140 4.83 -0.68 -20.74
C GLY A 140 3.60 0.23 -20.66
N ARG A 141 2.90 0.28 -19.53
CA ARG A 141 1.75 1.15 -19.28
C ARG A 141 1.93 1.96 -18.01
N LEU A 142 1.35 3.16 -17.97
CA LEU A 142 1.43 4.04 -16.81
C LEU A 142 0.26 3.81 -15.85
N PHE A 143 0.59 3.54 -14.58
CA PHE A 143 -0.38 3.38 -13.51
C PHE A 143 -0.16 4.39 -12.40
N GLY A 144 -1.26 4.92 -11.86
CA GLY A 144 -1.27 5.60 -10.58
C GLY A 144 -1.48 4.56 -9.46
N VAL A 145 -0.49 4.39 -8.58
CA VAL A 145 -0.67 3.57 -7.38
C VAL A 145 -1.00 4.51 -6.22
N THR A 146 -2.07 4.21 -5.50
CA THR A 146 -2.60 5.00 -4.38
C THR A 146 -2.88 4.10 -3.18
N ILE A 147 -2.96 4.69 -2.00
CA ILE A 147 -3.21 3.94 -0.77
C ILE A 147 -4.40 4.57 -0.04
N CYS A 148 -5.49 3.82 0.03
CA CYS A 148 -6.73 4.07 0.79
C CYS A 148 -7.24 5.52 0.61
N GLU A 149 -6.96 6.41 1.58
CA GLU A 149 -7.40 7.81 1.62
C GLU A 149 -7.01 8.62 0.37
N ASP A 150 -5.94 8.25 -0.30
CA ASP A 150 -5.44 8.96 -1.50
C ASP A 150 -6.47 9.06 -2.65
N VAL A 151 -7.50 8.19 -2.67
CA VAL A 151 -8.57 8.22 -3.69
C VAL A 151 -9.81 8.99 -3.26
N TRP A 152 -9.82 9.51 -2.03
CA TRP A 152 -11.00 10.24 -1.55
C TRP A 152 -10.94 11.69 -2.03
N PRO A 153 -11.87 12.11 -2.87
CA PRO A 153 -11.91 13.49 -3.32
C PRO A 153 -12.33 14.42 -2.16
N ALA A 154 -11.76 15.62 -2.15
CA ALA A 154 -12.04 16.62 -1.12
C ALA A 154 -13.54 16.96 -0.97
N GLU A 155 -14.31 16.72 -2.01
CA GLU A 155 -15.77 16.99 -2.09
C GLU A 155 -16.59 16.09 -1.14
N TYR A 156 -16.10 14.90 -0.80
CA TYR A 156 -16.76 14.01 0.16
C TYR A 156 -16.48 14.35 1.62
N LEU A 157 -15.52 15.24 1.87
CA LEU A 157 -15.18 15.65 3.21
C LEU A 157 -15.97 16.94 3.56
N PRO A 158 -16.48 17.07 4.79
CA PRO A 158 -17.18 18.29 5.24
C PRO A 158 -16.35 19.57 5.12
N ARG A 159 -15.02 19.41 5.08
CA ARG A 159 -14.02 20.46 4.85
C ARG A 159 -12.84 19.87 4.09
N PRO A 160 -12.16 20.66 3.24
CA PRO A 160 -10.89 20.21 2.65
C PRO A 160 -9.88 19.95 3.77
N LEU A 161 -9.52 18.67 3.98
CA LEU A 161 -8.53 18.28 4.98
C LEU A 161 -7.11 18.30 4.42
N TYR A 162 -6.99 18.24 3.09
CA TYR A 162 -5.72 18.05 2.41
C TYR A 162 -5.47 19.12 1.36
N GLY A 163 -4.20 19.52 1.22
CA GLY A 163 -3.77 20.53 0.23
C GLY A 163 -3.49 19.99 -1.16
N CYS A 164 -3.71 18.70 -1.41
CA CYS A 164 -3.46 18.07 -2.72
C CYS A 164 -4.48 16.98 -3.04
N ASP A 165 -4.60 16.67 -4.32
CA ASP A 165 -5.41 15.59 -4.86
C ASP A 165 -4.48 14.60 -5.58
N PRO A 166 -4.13 13.46 -4.93
CA PRO A 166 -3.22 12.48 -5.51
C PRO A 166 -3.73 11.88 -6.82
N VAL A 167 -5.03 11.62 -6.93
CA VAL A 167 -5.61 11.05 -8.16
C VAL A 167 -5.47 12.01 -9.32
N ARG A 168 -5.82 13.28 -9.13
CA ARG A 168 -5.67 14.29 -10.17
C ARG A 168 -4.20 14.42 -10.62
N ILE A 169 -3.28 14.46 -9.67
CA ILE A 169 -1.83 14.54 -9.99
C ILE A 169 -1.39 13.34 -10.84
N LEU A 170 -1.84 12.13 -10.52
CA LEU A 170 -1.50 10.92 -11.25
C LEU A 170 -2.12 10.89 -12.66
N VAL A 171 -3.36 11.34 -12.80
CA VAL A 171 -4.03 11.47 -14.11
C VAL A 171 -3.32 12.51 -14.98
N GLU A 172 -2.97 13.67 -14.44
CA GLU A 172 -2.18 14.70 -15.13
C GLU A 172 -0.78 14.19 -15.53
N ALA A 173 -0.22 13.25 -14.77
CA ALA A 173 1.04 12.57 -15.10
C ALA A 173 0.87 11.44 -16.13
N GLY A 174 -0.32 11.23 -16.69
CA GLY A 174 -0.59 10.25 -17.73
C GLY A 174 -0.96 8.86 -17.25
N ALA A 175 -1.33 8.67 -15.98
CA ALA A 175 -1.79 7.38 -15.49
C ALA A 175 -3.05 6.92 -16.24
N GLU A 176 -2.98 5.72 -16.84
CA GLU A 176 -4.07 5.11 -17.60
C GLU A 176 -5.12 4.45 -16.69
N ALA A 177 -4.70 4.06 -15.49
CA ALA A 177 -5.58 3.51 -14.45
C ALA A 177 -5.02 3.78 -13.06
N ILE A 178 -5.91 3.81 -12.07
CA ILE A 178 -5.55 3.92 -10.65
C ILE A 178 -5.67 2.54 -9.99
N LEU A 179 -4.62 2.15 -9.28
CA LEU A 179 -4.52 0.93 -8.50
C LEU A 179 -4.49 1.33 -7.02
N ASN A 180 -5.60 1.09 -6.31
CA ASN A 180 -5.72 1.51 -4.91
C ASN A 180 -5.62 0.33 -3.95
N LEU A 181 -4.69 0.40 -2.99
CA LEU A 181 -4.59 -0.52 -1.87
C LEU A 181 -5.40 0.04 -0.69
N SER A 182 -6.34 -0.71 -0.14
CA SER A 182 -7.20 -0.20 0.92
C SER A 182 -7.41 -1.20 2.05
N ALA A 183 -7.52 -0.68 3.28
CA ALA A 183 -7.98 -1.39 4.48
C ALA A 183 -9.08 -0.57 5.17
N SER A 184 -10.12 -0.26 4.42
CA SER A 184 -11.22 0.61 4.86
C SER A 184 -12.16 -0.14 5.82
N PRO A 185 -12.60 0.48 6.94
CA PRO A 185 -13.53 -0.14 7.87
C PRO A 185 -14.86 -0.50 7.21
N PHE A 186 -15.41 -1.65 7.61
CA PHE A 186 -16.76 -2.01 7.22
C PHE A 186 -17.77 -1.14 7.99
N GLN A 187 -18.71 -0.58 7.27
CA GLN A 187 -19.85 0.18 7.83
C GLN A 187 -21.13 -0.24 7.13
N ILE A 188 -22.20 -0.43 7.89
CA ILE A 188 -23.52 -0.73 7.34
C ILE A 188 -23.97 0.45 6.44
N GLY A 189 -24.38 0.14 5.19
CA GLY A 189 -24.77 1.15 4.20
C GLY A 189 -23.65 1.76 3.37
N LYS A 190 -22.38 1.47 3.67
CA LYS A 190 -21.24 1.97 2.89
C LYS A 190 -21.24 1.55 1.40
N PRO A 191 -21.79 0.39 1.00
CA PRO A 191 -21.88 -0.01 -0.41
C PRO A 191 -23.08 0.60 -1.16
N ALA A 192 -23.93 1.40 -0.50
CA ALA A 192 -25.15 1.98 -1.09
C ALA A 192 -24.88 3.28 -1.84
#